data_7e8397cd4766990cf561dcbf9a77dae2
#
_entry.id   7e8397cd4766990cf561dcbf9a77dae2
#
_cell.length_a   1.000
_cell.length_b   1.000
_cell.length_c   1.000
_cell.angle_alpha   90.00
_cell.angle_beta   90.00
_cell.angle_gamma   90.00
#
_symmetry.space_group_name_H-M   'P 1'
#
loop_
_entity.id
_entity.type
_entity.pdbx_description
1 polymer ?
#
loop_
_entity_poly.entity_id
_entity_poly.type
_entity_poly.pdbx_seq_one_letter_code
_entity_poly.pdbx_strand_id
1 'polypeptide(L)'
;NYVCQILRPTDTDPGSLTYTCAVCGDTYTEPYAEPQVLGSGSCGRGVNWTCYATGQLEITGAGRLSAYSSSAAPWAAYADTVSSVFIGQGVTGVTGYAFADMRRVTAFSVTGDYYTVAEGVLYSGDGTELICYPGGRVATDFTIPNGVTAVYAAAFLSAWQLQQVESASAALTVTADGLLYGKNGRTLWMALPQFHQDTLVLRRAVLIAGGAFLLNHTLRTVYATAAVSVEPVSYTHLTLP
;
A
#
# COMPACT_ATOMS: atom_id res chain seq x y z
N ASN A 1 -26.54 -4.13 13.98
CA ASN A 1 -25.47 -4.80 13.21
C ASN A 1 -26.02 -6.12 12.65
N TYR A 2 -25.91 -6.31 11.35
CA TYR A 2 -26.26 -7.54 10.67
C TYR A 2 -24.99 -8.28 10.26
N VAL A 3 -25.02 -9.60 10.35
CA VAL A 3 -24.01 -10.50 9.79
C VAL A 3 -24.56 -11.03 8.48
N CYS A 4 -23.81 -10.92 7.38
CA CYS A 4 -24.22 -11.39 6.07
C CYS A 4 -23.60 -12.76 5.78
N GLN A 5 -24.44 -13.73 5.40
CA GLN A 5 -24.02 -14.99 4.79
C GLN A 5 -24.29 -14.94 3.29
N ILE A 6 -23.32 -15.35 2.51
CA ILE A 6 -23.39 -15.38 1.05
C ILE A 6 -23.48 -16.83 0.60
N LEU A 7 -24.60 -17.18 -0.02
CA LEU A 7 -24.75 -18.40 -0.79
C LEU A 7 -24.57 -18.04 -2.27
N ARG A 8 -23.47 -18.47 -2.86
CA ARG A 8 -23.19 -18.20 -4.29
C ARG A 8 -24.10 -19.04 -5.19
N PRO A 9 -24.41 -18.57 -6.41
CA PRO A 9 -25.18 -19.36 -7.37
C PRO A 9 -24.48 -20.68 -7.71
N THR A 10 -25.30 -21.69 -7.98
CA THR A 10 -24.91 -22.97 -8.57
C THR A 10 -25.75 -23.22 -9.80
N ASP A 11 -25.51 -24.32 -10.54
CA ASP A 11 -26.35 -24.69 -11.71
C ASP A 11 -27.85 -24.88 -11.37
N THR A 12 -28.15 -25.09 -10.09
CA THR A 12 -29.52 -25.39 -9.61
C THR A 12 -30.06 -24.39 -8.59
N ASP A 13 -29.23 -23.48 -8.07
CA ASP A 13 -29.58 -22.48 -7.05
C ASP A 13 -29.12 -21.09 -7.48
N PRO A 14 -30.01 -20.09 -7.55
CA PRO A 14 -29.66 -18.73 -7.94
C PRO A 14 -28.76 -18.00 -6.92
N GLY A 15 -28.56 -18.60 -5.74
CA GLY A 15 -27.81 -17.99 -4.66
C GLY A 15 -28.59 -16.91 -3.88
N SER A 16 -28.11 -16.57 -2.71
CA SER A 16 -28.74 -15.58 -1.83
C SER A 16 -27.78 -14.90 -0.88
N LEU A 17 -28.16 -13.70 -0.43
CA LEU A 17 -27.54 -12.97 0.66
C LEU A 17 -28.48 -13.02 1.86
N THR A 18 -28.08 -13.67 2.95
CA THR A 18 -28.87 -13.72 4.18
C THR A 18 -28.21 -12.84 5.25
N TYR A 19 -28.98 -11.88 5.73
CA TYR A 19 -28.57 -10.94 6.77
C TYR A 19 -29.22 -11.33 8.09
N THR A 20 -28.43 -11.59 9.12
CA THR A 20 -28.89 -11.95 10.47
C THR A 20 -28.54 -10.84 11.45
N CYS A 21 -29.52 -10.31 12.16
CA CYS A 21 -29.30 -9.34 13.22
C CYS A 21 -28.53 -9.99 14.39
N ALA A 22 -27.37 -9.44 14.74
CA ALA A 22 -26.54 -9.95 15.83
C ALA A 22 -27.16 -9.77 17.23
N VAL A 23 -28.23 -8.96 17.35
CA VAL A 23 -28.88 -8.65 18.64
C VAL A 23 -30.13 -9.44 18.86
N CYS A 24 -31.05 -9.52 17.87
CA CYS A 24 -32.35 -10.18 18.02
C CYS A 24 -32.48 -11.48 17.21
N GLY A 25 -31.50 -11.81 16.37
CA GLY A 25 -31.52 -12.99 15.51
C GLY A 25 -32.45 -12.87 14.30
N ASP A 26 -33.09 -11.72 14.10
CA ASP A 26 -34.00 -11.50 12.96
C ASP A 26 -33.21 -11.59 11.63
N THR A 27 -33.84 -12.20 10.62
CA THR A 27 -33.17 -12.46 9.33
C THR A 27 -34.02 -11.97 8.17
N TYR A 28 -33.32 -11.44 7.14
CA TYR A 28 -33.93 -11.25 5.82
C TYR A 28 -32.98 -11.73 4.74
N THR A 29 -33.52 -12.11 3.60
CA THR A 29 -32.74 -12.66 2.48
C THR A 29 -33.02 -11.86 1.22
N GLU A 30 -31.93 -11.55 0.49
CA GLU A 30 -31.96 -10.93 -0.83
C GLU A 30 -31.43 -11.92 -1.87
N PRO A 31 -31.89 -11.84 -3.14
CA PRO A 31 -31.29 -12.60 -4.22
C PRO A 31 -29.79 -12.23 -4.36
N TYR A 32 -28.95 -13.22 -4.59
CA TYR A 32 -27.56 -12.95 -4.94
C TYR A 32 -27.50 -12.28 -6.31
N ALA A 33 -26.87 -11.13 -6.37
CA ALA A 33 -26.49 -10.49 -7.62
C ALA A 33 -24.95 -10.46 -7.71
N GLU A 34 -24.39 -10.99 -8.79
CA GLU A 34 -22.96 -10.89 -8.99
C GLU A 34 -22.55 -9.41 -9.09
N PRO A 35 -21.48 -8.99 -8.43
CA PRO A 35 -20.99 -7.62 -8.53
C PRO A 35 -20.64 -7.30 -9.99
N GLN A 36 -21.13 -6.18 -10.49
CA GLN A 36 -20.80 -5.73 -11.84
C GLN A 36 -19.29 -5.54 -11.98
N VAL A 37 -18.71 -6.19 -12.99
CA VAL A 37 -17.30 -6.02 -13.37
C VAL A 37 -17.14 -4.75 -14.18
N LEU A 38 -16.30 -3.83 -13.72
CA LEU A 38 -15.94 -2.61 -14.45
C LEU A 38 -14.77 -2.83 -15.41
N GLY A 39 -13.84 -3.70 -15.03
CA GLY A 39 -12.70 -4.05 -15.85
C GLY A 39 -11.95 -5.23 -15.26
N SER A 40 -11.26 -5.96 -16.12
CA SER A 40 -10.43 -7.09 -15.74
C SER A 40 -9.33 -7.34 -16.76
N GLY A 41 -8.31 -8.10 -16.38
CA GLY A 41 -7.23 -8.46 -17.30
C GLY A 41 -6.05 -9.11 -16.60
N SER A 42 -4.97 -9.33 -17.35
CA SER A 42 -3.72 -9.84 -16.79
C SER A 42 -2.88 -8.70 -16.22
N CYS A 43 -2.25 -8.95 -15.10
CA CYS A 43 -1.37 -7.99 -14.42
C CYS A 43 -0.01 -8.60 -14.02
N GLY A 44 0.29 -9.77 -14.54
CA GLY A 44 1.53 -10.49 -14.33
C GLY A 44 1.45 -11.88 -14.95
N ARG A 45 2.56 -12.60 -14.96
CA ARG A 45 2.55 -13.98 -15.46
C ARG A 45 1.76 -14.86 -14.49
N GLY A 46 0.56 -15.32 -14.92
CA GLY A 46 -0.34 -16.12 -14.10
C GLY A 46 -1.11 -15.31 -13.06
N VAL A 47 -1.10 -13.99 -13.13
CA VAL A 47 -1.81 -13.10 -12.23
C VAL A 47 -2.78 -12.24 -13.01
N ASN A 48 -4.02 -12.16 -12.52
CA ASN A 48 -5.12 -11.41 -13.10
C ASN A 48 -5.68 -10.42 -12.08
N TRP A 49 -6.35 -9.39 -12.59
CA TRP A 49 -7.07 -8.43 -11.80
C TRP A 49 -8.52 -8.31 -12.25
N THR A 50 -9.40 -7.98 -11.33
CA THR A 50 -10.80 -7.65 -11.59
C THR A 50 -11.21 -6.49 -10.70
N CYS A 51 -11.78 -5.45 -11.29
CA CYS A 51 -12.36 -4.31 -10.57
C CYS A 51 -13.87 -4.37 -10.65
N TYR A 52 -14.53 -4.25 -9.50
CA TYR A 52 -15.98 -4.30 -9.38
C TYR A 52 -16.58 -2.93 -9.07
N ALA A 53 -17.85 -2.74 -9.49
CA ALA A 53 -18.61 -1.52 -9.19
C ALA A 53 -18.83 -1.31 -7.67
N THR A 54 -18.66 -2.32 -6.85
CA THR A 54 -18.67 -2.25 -5.40
C THR A 54 -17.46 -1.50 -4.81
N GLY A 55 -16.47 -1.18 -5.65
CA GLY A 55 -15.21 -0.57 -5.24
C GLY A 55 -14.15 -1.57 -4.78
N GLN A 56 -14.36 -2.87 -5.00
CA GLN A 56 -13.35 -3.88 -4.74
C GLN A 56 -12.45 -4.10 -5.96
N LEU A 57 -11.14 -4.10 -5.76
CA LEU A 57 -10.15 -4.59 -6.69
C LEU A 57 -9.65 -5.95 -6.20
N GLU A 58 -9.79 -6.98 -7.00
CA GLU A 58 -9.24 -8.31 -6.74
C GLU A 58 -8.03 -8.57 -7.62
N ILE A 59 -6.94 -9.06 -7.01
CA ILE A 59 -5.73 -9.52 -7.69
C ILE A 59 -5.55 -10.99 -7.33
N THR A 60 -5.71 -11.87 -8.31
CA THR A 60 -5.79 -13.32 -8.10
C THR A 60 -4.91 -14.09 -9.09
N GLY A 61 -4.75 -15.39 -8.84
CA GLY A 61 -3.89 -16.25 -9.64
C GLY A 61 -2.67 -16.73 -8.88
N ALA A 62 -1.68 -17.26 -9.62
CA ALA A 62 -0.44 -17.75 -9.03
C ALA A 62 0.76 -17.24 -9.83
N GLY A 63 1.55 -16.38 -9.22
CA GLY A 63 2.73 -15.79 -9.84
C GLY A 63 3.07 -14.40 -9.32
N ARG A 64 4.03 -13.79 -10.01
CA ARG A 64 4.52 -12.46 -9.63
C ARG A 64 3.71 -11.37 -10.33
N LEU A 65 3.28 -10.38 -9.55
CA LEU A 65 2.72 -9.14 -10.09
C LEU A 65 3.78 -8.43 -10.95
N SER A 66 3.38 -7.84 -12.08
CA SER A 66 4.28 -7.04 -12.90
C SER A 66 4.82 -5.85 -12.10
N ALA A 67 6.05 -5.45 -12.41
CA ALA A 67 6.60 -4.23 -11.84
C ALA A 67 5.91 -3.02 -12.49
N TYR A 68 5.31 -2.17 -11.67
CA TYR A 68 4.70 -0.92 -12.10
C TYR A 68 5.51 0.26 -11.61
N SER A 69 5.51 1.33 -12.39
CA SER A 69 5.83 2.68 -11.94
C SER A 69 4.52 3.41 -11.61
N SER A 70 4.57 4.60 -11.04
CA SER A 70 3.38 5.39 -10.75
C SER A 70 2.45 5.47 -11.98
N SER A 71 1.15 5.29 -11.75
CA SER A 71 0.07 5.37 -12.76
C SER A 71 0.11 4.33 -13.90
N ALA A 72 0.97 3.34 -13.86
CA ALA A 72 1.11 2.34 -14.93
C ALA A 72 0.34 1.03 -14.67
N ALA A 73 -0.27 0.86 -13.51
CA ALA A 73 -1.07 -0.32 -13.19
C ALA A 73 -2.35 -0.35 -14.05
N PRO A 74 -2.79 -1.52 -14.56
CA PRO A 74 -3.94 -1.60 -15.46
C PRO A 74 -5.27 -1.17 -14.83
N TRP A 75 -5.36 -1.12 -13.51
CA TRP A 75 -6.51 -0.62 -12.76
C TRP A 75 -6.44 0.88 -12.43
N ALA A 76 -5.41 1.61 -12.87
CA ALA A 76 -5.26 3.05 -12.59
C ALA A 76 -6.48 3.87 -13.05
N ALA A 77 -7.14 3.48 -14.14
CA ALA A 77 -8.36 4.12 -14.62
C ALA A 77 -9.55 4.04 -13.63
N TYR A 78 -9.48 3.14 -12.67
CA TYR A 78 -10.53 2.90 -11.65
C TYR A 78 -10.12 3.40 -10.26
N ALA A 79 -9.01 4.16 -10.16
CA ALA A 79 -8.47 4.63 -8.87
C ALA A 79 -9.50 5.39 -8.00
N ASP A 80 -10.39 6.15 -8.65
CA ASP A 80 -11.46 6.89 -7.96
C ASP A 80 -12.66 6.02 -7.56
N THR A 81 -12.72 4.78 -8.02
CA THR A 81 -13.78 3.83 -7.68
C THR A 81 -13.33 2.87 -6.60
N VAL A 82 -12.07 2.41 -6.66
CA VAL A 82 -11.55 1.36 -5.78
C VAL A 82 -11.39 1.88 -4.35
N SER A 83 -12.09 1.24 -3.41
CA SER A 83 -12.04 1.52 -1.98
C SER A 83 -11.41 0.41 -1.14
N SER A 84 -11.27 -0.79 -1.71
CA SER A 84 -10.62 -1.94 -1.07
C SER A 84 -9.84 -2.78 -2.08
N VAL A 85 -8.77 -3.43 -1.63
CA VAL A 85 -7.95 -4.32 -2.46
C VAL A 85 -7.86 -5.68 -1.79
N PHE A 86 -8.19 -6.73 -2.55
CA PHE A 86 -7.99 -8.12 -2.16
C PHE A 86 -6.84 -8.72 -2.96
N ILE A 87 -5.92 -9.42 -2.27
CA ILE A 87 -4.79 -10.12 -2.87
C ILE A 87 -4.90 -11.62 -2.55
N GLY A 88 -5.02 -12.42 -3.60
CA GLY A 88 -5.18 -13.86 -3.50
C GLY A 88 -3.89 -14.60 -3.11
N GLN A 89 -4.06 -15.80 -2.57
CA GLN A 89 -3.03 -16.66 -1.97
C GLN A 89 -1.77 -16.89 -2.84
N GLY A 90 -1.92 -17.00 -4.17
CA GLY A 90 -0.81 -17.32 -5.07
C GLY A 90 -0.05 -16.11 -5.61
N VAL A 91 -0.47 -14.90 -5.26
CA VAL A 91 0.10 -13.66 -5.78
C VAL A 91 1.35 -13.28 -5.01
N THR A 92 2.43 -12.98 -5.73
CA THR A 92 3.71 -12.54 -5.17
C THR A 92 4.21 -11.25 -5.82
N GLY A 93 5.22 -10.60 -5.25
CA GLY A 93 5.90 -9.45 -5.83
C GLY A 93 5.07 -8.16 -5.88
N VAL A 94 4.11 -8.02 -4.98
CA VAL A 94 3.35 -6.78 -4.80
C VAL A 94 4.25 -5.68 -4.24
N THR A 95 4.13 -4.48 -4.79
CA THR A 95 4.84 -3.28 -4.33
C THR A 95 3.87 -2.12 -4.19
N GLY A 96 4.21 -1.11 -3.39
CA GLY A 96 3.40 0.09 -3.22
C GLY A 96 3.12 0.85 -4.52
N TYR A 97 4.00 0.75 -5.51
CA TYR A 97 3.79 1.36 -6.83
C TYR A 97 2.55 0.83 -7.56
N ALA A 98 2.16 -0.43 -7.32
CA ALA A 98 0.96 -0.99 -7.91
C ALA A 98 -0.32 -0.25 -7.50
N PHE A 99 -0.27 0.45 -6.37
CA PHE A 99 -1.41 1.17 -5.78
C PHE A 99 -1.16 2.69 -5.70
N ALA A 100 -0.20 3.19 -6.49
CA ALA A 100 0.01 4.63 -6.63
C ALA A 100 -1.28 5.31 -7.08
N ASP A 101 -1.57 6.49 -6.53
CA ASP A 101 -2.76 7.31 -6.81
C ASP A 101 -4.11 6.69 -6.36
N MET A 102 -4.13 5.51 -5.73
CA MET A 102 -5.36 4.90 -5.23
C MET A 102 -5.81 5.52 -3.89
N ARG A 103 -6.24 6.78 -3.95
CA ARG A 103 -6.54 7.64 -2.79
C ARG A 103 -7.79 7.26 -2.01
N ARG A 104 -8.59 6.34 -2.52
CA ARG A 104 -9.83 5.88 -1.88
C ARG A 104 -9.70 4.53 -1.20
N VAL A 105 -8.61 3.81 -1.41
CA VAL A 105 -8.38 2.52 -0.77
C VAL A 105 -8.19 2.71 0.72
N THR A 106 -9.11 2.17 1.51
CA THR A 106 -9.10 2.27 2.99
C THR A 106 -8.46 1.06 3.66
N ALA A 107 -8.45 -0.09 2.99
CA ALA A 107 -7.89 -1.32 3.52
C ALA A 107 -7.46 -2.29 2.43
N PHE A 108 -6.42 -3.06 2.75
CA PHE A 108 -6.06 -4.29 2.06
C PHE A 108 -6.67 -5.50 2.77
N SER A 109 -6.87 -6.58 2.03
CA SER A 109 -7.18 -7.91 2.54
C SER A 109 -6.42 -8.96 1.73
N VAL A 110 -5.99 -10.03 2.36
CA VAL A 110 -5.12 -11.03 1.75
C VAL A 110 -5.57 -12.44 2.12
N THR A 111 -5.21 -13.41 1.27
CA THR A 111 -5.24 -14.84 1.61
C THR A 111 -3.86 -15.45 1.36
N GLY A 112 -3.53 -16.51 2.13
CA GLY A 112 -2.20 -17.16 2.06
C GLY A 112 -1.12 -16.43 2.86
N ASP A 113 0.14 -16.85 2.70
CA ASP A 113 1.24 -16.55 3.62
C ASP A 113 2.24 -15.53 3.07
N TYR A 114 2.09 -15.10 1.81
CA TYR A 114 3.03 -14.15 1.19
C TYR A 114 2.89 -12.71 1.73
N TYR A 115 1.71 -12.40 2.25
CA TYR A 115 1.39 -11.09 2.81
C TYR A 115 0.58 -11.24 4.08
N THR A 116 0.65 -10.22 4.93
CA THR A 116 -0.23 -10.06 6.09
C THR A 116 -0.79 -8.63 6.11
N VAL A 117 -1.92 -8.47 6.79
CA VAL A 117 -2.59 -7.17 6.94
C VAL A 117 -2.84 -6.91 8.41
N ALA A 118 -2.42 -5.75 8.87
CA ALA A 118 -2.74 -5.23 10.18
C ALA A 118 -3.36 -3.84 10.04
N GLU A 119 -4.53 -3.64 10.61
CA GLU A 119 -5.30 -2.38 10.53
C GLU A 119 -5.49 -1.86 9.09
N GLY A 120 -5.63 -2.77 8.12
CA GLY A 120 -5.78 -2.44 6.71
C GLY A 120 -4.48 -2.11 5.96
N VAL A 121 -3.35 -2.03 6.64
CA VAL A 121 -2.02 -1.81 6.05
C VAL A 121 -1.41 -3.12 5.58
N LEU A 122 -0.79 -3.13 4.42
CA LEU A 122 -0.18 -4.31 3.79
C LEU A 122 1.28 -4.46 4.19
N TYR A 123 1.65 -5.65 4.65
CA TYR A 123 3.01 -6.05 5.01
C TYR A 123 3.43 -7.33 4.29
N SER A 124 4.74 -7.65 4.31
CA SER A 124 5.25 -8.99 3.99
C SER A 124 4.60 -10.06 4.87
N GLY A 125 4.62 -11.32 4.45
CA GLY A 125 3.96 -12.42 5.17
C GLY A 125 4.47 -12.60 6.60
N ASP A 126 5.74 -12.31 6.85
CA ASP A 126 6.35 -12.33 8.19
C ASP A 126 6.13 -11.01 8.98
N GLY A 127 5.48 -10.01 8.38
CA GLY A 127 5.20 -8.72 8.99
C GLY A 127 6.41 -7.78 9.13
N THR A 128 7.56 -8.15 8.57
CA THR A 128 8.81 -7.38 8.77
C THR A 128 9.00 -6.23 7.79
N GLU A 129 8.28 -6.22 6.68
CA GLU A 129 8.35 -5.17 5.66
C GLU A 129 7.00 -4.49 5.46
N LEU A 130 6.93 -3.17 5.60
CA LEU A 130 5.76 -2.39 5.26
C LEU A 130 5.72 -2.14 3.75
N ILE A 131 4.71 -2.72 3.07
CA ILE A 131 4.60 -2.68 1.61
C ILE A 131 3.74 -1.53 1.14
N CYS A 132 2.56 -1.33 1.73
CA CYS A 132 1.65 -0.26 1.31
C CYS A 132 0.71 0.18 2.44
N TYR A 133 0.72 1.49 2.70
CA TYR A 133 -0.27 2.17 3.54
C TYR A 133 -1.45 2.61 2.66
N PRO A 134 -2.71 2.30 3.03
CA PRO A 134 -3.86 2.62 2.19
C PRO A 134 -4.13 4.12 2.15
N GLY A 135 -4.22 4.67 0.94
CA GLY A 135 -4.33 6.12 0.69
C GLY A 135 -5.62 6.77 1.15
N GLY A 136 -6.71 6.00 1.27
CA GLY A 136 -8.03 6.47 1.68
C GLY A 136 -8.27 6.46 3.20
N ARG A 137 -7.28 6.09 4.01
CA ARG A 137 -7.41 6.19 5.47
C ARG A 137 -7.47 7.65 5.89
N VAL A 138 -8.40 7.95 6.77
CA VAL A 138 -8.61 9.31 7.31
C VAL A 138 -7.64 9.67 8.46
N ALA A 139 -6.85 8.71 8.94
CA ALA A 139 -5.86 8.95 10.00
C ALA A 139 -4.76 9.89 9.50
N THR A 140 -4.44 10.88 10.32
CA THR A 140 -3.37 11.86 10.06
C THR A 140 -2.02 11.41 10.59
N ASP A 141 -2.01 10.41 11.47
CA ASP A 141 -0.83 9.87 12.12
C ASP A 141 -0.75 8.35 11.96
N PHE A 142 0.48 7.87 11.90
CA PHE A 142 0.76 6.45 11.83
C PHE A 142 2.07 6.13 12.55
N THR A 143 2.05 5.08 13.37
CA THR A 143 3.25 4.55 14.02
C THR A 143 3.65 3.25 13.35
N ILE A 144 4.85 3.21 12.76
CA ILE A 144 5.43 1.99 12.20
C ILE A 144 5.60 0.97 13.33
N PRO A 145 5.01 -0.26 13.21
CA PRO A 145 5.04 -1.26 14.27
C PRO A 145 6.44 -1.74 14.64
N ASN A 146 6.61 -2.21 15.87
CA ASN A 146 7.90 -2.67 16.41
C ASN A 146 8.57 -3.78 15.57
N GLY A 147 7.79 -4.70 14.99
CA GLY A 147 8.30 -5.81 14.17
C GLY A 147 8.83 -5.42 12.78
N VAL A 148 8.52 -4.21 12.31
CA VAL A 148 8.90 -3.76 10.97
C VAL A 148 10.37 -3.39 10.93
N THR A 149 11.12 -3.96 9.99
CA THR A 149 12.55 -3.72 9.80
C THR A 149 12.88 -2.96 8.53
N ALA A 150 11.95 -2.94 7.57
CA ALA A 150 12.08 -2.24 6.31
C ALA A 150 10.74 -1.61 5.85
N VAL A 151 10.85 -0.56 5.04
CA VAL A 151 9.70 0.11 4.43
C VAL A 151 9.93 0.22 2.93
N TYR A 152 9.00 -0.25 2.12
CA TYR A 152 9.10 -0.13 0.66
C TYR A 152 9.06 1.35 0.25
N ALA A 153 9.82 1.70 -0.78
CA ALA A 153 9.95 3.07 -1.26
C ALA A 153 8.62 3.78 -1.57
N ALA A 154 7.67 3.05 -2.10
CA ALA A 154 6.34 3.57 -2.45
C ALA A 154 5.27 3.27 -1.37
N ALA A 155 5.66 2.84 -0.18
CA ALA A 155 4.72 2.38 0.84
C ALA A 155 3.68 3.44 1.24
N PHE A 156 4.04 4.71 1.24
CA PHE A 156 3.16 5.83 1.59
C PHE A 156 2.75 6.68 0.39
N LEU A 157 3.01 6.24 -0.85
CA LEU A 157 2.83 7.07 -2.06
C LEU A 157 1.39 7.59 -2.23
N SER A 158 0.40 6.83 -1.77
CA SER A 158 -1.01 7.24 -1.82
C SER A 158 -1.52 7.86 -0.52
N ALA A 159 -0.71 7.92 0.53
CA ALA A 159 -1.10 8.32 1.89
C ALA A 159 -1.18 9.86 2.06
N TRP A 160 -1.91 10.53 1.20
CA TRP A 160 -1.95 11.99 1.10
C TRP A 160 -2.59 12.71 2.31
N GLN A 161 -3.37 12.01 3.14
CA GLN A 161 -3.93 12.55 4.39
C GLN A 161 -2.98 12.42 5.58
N LEU A 162 -1.97 11.57 5.45
CA LEU A 162 -1.02 11.30 6.52
C LEU A 162 -0.08 12.50 6.71
N GLN A 163 -0.03 13.04 7.91
CA GLN A 163 0.76 14.22 8.26
C GLN A 163 1.96 13.88 9.14
N GLN A 164 1.83 12.85 9.95
CA GLN A 164 2.86 12.44 10.91
C GLN A 164 3.10 10.94 10.84
N VAL A 165 4.36 10.55 10.71
CA VAL A 165 4.78 9.14 10.85
C VAL A 165 5.83 9.05 11.95
N GLU A 166 5.63 8.13 12.87
CA GLU A 166 6.56 7.77 13.93
C GLU A 166 7.02 6.31 13.78
N SER A 167 7.98 5.89 14.56
CA SER A 167 8.46 4.51 14.56
C SER A 167 8.59 3.96 15.98
N ALA A 168 7.88 2.85 16.23
CA ALA A 168 8.11 1.98 17.37
C ALA A 168 9.14 0.87 17.08
N SER A 169 9.61 0.78 15.82
CA SER A 169 10.55 -0.25 15.39
C SER A 169 11.92 -0.13 16.07
N ALA A 170 12.47 -1.28 16.45
CA ALA A 170 13.85 -1.35 16.91
C ALA A 170 14.89 -1.18 15.78
N ALA A 171 14.47 -1.41 14.52
CA ALA A 171 15.34 -1.37 13.33
C ALA A 171 15.29 -0.03 12.57
N LEU A 172 14.30 0.81 12.83
CA LEU A 172 14.05 2.05 12.10
C LEU A 172 14.04 3.25 13.05
N THR A 173 14.40 4.41 12.53
CA THR A 173 14.39 5.68 13.28
C THR A 173 13.82 6.78 12.41
N VAL A 174 12.84 7.50 12.92
CA VAL A 174 12.32 8.73 12.32
C VAL A 174 12.97 9.91 13.01
N THR A 175 13.55 10.83 12.25
CA THR A 175 14.09 12.08 12.78
C THR A 175 12.97 13.08 13.07
N ALA A 176 13.23 14.07 13.90
CA ALA A 176 12.23 15.10 14.26
C ALA A 176 11.72 15.90 13.04
N ASP A 177 12.55 16.00 12.00
CA ASP A 177 12.20 16.66 10.73
C ASP A 177 11.57 15.72 9.70
N GLY A 178 11.36 14.43 10.03
CA GLY A 178 10.61 13.51 9.19
C GLY A 178 11.44 12.70 8.19
N LEU A 179 12.68 12.41 8.49
CA LEU A 179 13.48 11.47 7.70
C LEU A 179 13.45 10.08 8.34
N LEU A 180 13.13 9.06 7.57
CA LEU A 180 13.17 7.66 7.99
C LEU A 180 14.51 7.03 7.65
N TYR A 181 15.23 6.63 8.67
CA TYR A 181 16.51 5.93 8.57
C TYR A 181 16.42 4.50 9.12
N GLY A 182 17.29 3.62 8.62
CA GLY A 182 17.68 2.43 9.35
C GLY A 182 18.35 2.82 10.68
N LYS A 183 18.22 2.01 11.71
CA LYS A 183 18.71 2.27 13.09
C LYS A 183 20.19 2.65 13.17
N ASN A 184 20.99 2.10 12.23
CA ASN A 184 22.42 2.41 12.12
C ASN A 184 22.70 3.80 11.50
N GLY A 185 21.68 4.51 11.03
CA GLY A 185 21.77 5.80 10.34
C GLY A 185 22.48 5.76 8.99
N ARG A 186 22.69 4.56 8.42
CA ARG A 186 23.43 4.39 7.15
C ARG A 186 22.55 4.29 5.92
N THR A 187 21.27 3.99 6.09
CA THR A 187 20.31 3.94 5.00
C THR A 187 19.23 4.97 5.24
N LEU A 188 19.08 5.91 4.35
CA LEU A 188 17.93 6.81 4.28
C LEU A 188 16.86 6.13 3.43
N TRP A 189 15.79 5.66 4.07
CA TRP A 189 14.69 4.98 3.41
C TRP A 189 13.77 5.96 2.69
N MET A 190 13.36 7.03 3.37
CA MET A 190 12.50 8.05 2.75
C MET A 190 12.42 9.36 3.55
N ALA A 191 12.03 10.41 2.86
CA ALA A 191 11.47 11.61 3.44
C ALA A 191 9.96 11.41 3.62
N LEU A 192 9.50 11.43 4.86
CA LEU A 192 8.11 11.22 5.27
C LEU A 192 7.25 12.48 5.03
N PRO A 193 5.92 12.39 5.11
CA PRO A 193 5.03 13.53 4.86
C PRO A 193 5.34 14.79 5.66
N GLN A 194 5.83 14.64 6.89
CA GLN A 194 6.21 15.78 7.76
C GLN A 194 7.53 16.46 7.39
N PHE A 195 8.30 15.93 6.43
CA PHE A 195 9.53 16.59 5.97
C PHE A 195 9.19 17.72 4.98
N HIS A 196 9.38 18.97 5.39
CA HIS A 196 9.00 20.15 4.60
C HIS A 196 10.20 21.05 4.21
N GLN A 197 11.44 20.58 4.40
CA GLN A 197 12.60 21.36 4.04
C GLN A 197 12.84 21.33 2.53
N ASP A 198 13.32 22.44 1.98
CA ASP A 198 13.73 22.56 0.57
C ASP A 198 15.17 22.07 0.34
N THR A 199 15.95 21.98 1.40
CA THR A 199 17.35 21.60 1.37
C THR A 199 17.65 20.54 2.43
N LEU A 200 18.27 19.45 2.00
CA LEU A 200 18.76 18.38 2.88
C LEU A 200 20.29 18.35 2.86
N VAL A 201 20.90 18.36 4.04
CA VAL A 201 22.36 18.23 4.18
C VAL A 201 22.72 16.88 4.80
N LEU A 202 23.32 15.99 4.01
CA LEU A 202 23.79 14.68 4.45
C LEU A 202 25.26 14.78 4.91
N ARG A 203 25.48 14.71 6.21
CA ARG A 203 26.81 14.88 6.85
C ARG A 203 27.54 13.57 7.10
N ARG A 204 26.93 12.43 6.78
CA ARG A 204 27.51 11.08 6.94
C ARG A 204 27.40 10.33 5.62
N ALA A 205 28.22 9.29 5.47
CA ALA A 205 28.05 8.34 4.38
C ALA A 205 26.72 7.60 4.56
N VAL A 206 25.83 7.73 3.60
CA VAL A 206 24.52 7.08 3.59
C VAL A 206 24.25 6.43 2.25
N LEU A 207 23.51 5.32 2.29
CA LEU A 207 22.80 4.79 1.15
C LEU A 207 21.44 5.47 1.10
N ILE A 208 21.10 6.11 0.00
CA ILE A 208 19.76 6.63 -0.25
C ILE A 208 18.99 5.55 -1.01
N ALA A 209 17.95 5.04 -0.40
CA ALA A 209 17.10 4.01 -0.99
C ALA A 209 16.36 4.53 -2.23
N GLY A 210 16.07 3.63 -3.17
CA GLY A 210 15.30 3.94 -4.35
C GLY A 210 13.95 4.53 -3.98
N GLY A 211 13.59 5.69 -4.53
CA GLY A 211 12.32 6.36 -4.23
C GLY A 211 12.29 7.14 -2.91
N ALA A 212 13.42 7.33 -2.23
CA ALA A 212 13.48 8.01 -0.93
C ALA A 212 12.79 9.39 -0.87
N PHE A 213 12.66 10.08 -1.98
CA PHE A 213 12.06 11.42 -2.05
C PHE A 213 10.77 11.49 -2.89
N LEU A 214 10.19 10.36 -3.26
CA LEU A 214 8.99 10.30 -4.11
C LEU A 214 7.79 11.06 -3.55
N LEU A 215 7.66 11.10 -2.23
CA LEU A 215 6.55 11.79 -1.55
C LEU A 215 6.82 13.26 -1.29
N ASN A 216 8.06 13.69 -1.49
CA ASN A 216 8.47 15.02 -1.10
C ASN A 216 8.45 15.97 -2.30
N HIS A 217 7.57 16.97 -2.24
CA HIS A 217 7.42 18.01 -3.25
C HIS A 217 8.12 19.32 -2.88
N THR A 218 8.67 19.42 -1.68
CA THR A 218 9.34 20.64 -1.18
C THR A 218 10.85 20.58 -1.35
N LEU A 219 11.45 19.40 -1.22
CA LEU A 219 12.89 19.21 -1.34
C LEU A 219 13.38 19.52 -2.77
N ARG A 220 14.32 20.44 -2.88
CA ARG A 220 14.92 20.88 -4.15
C ARG A 220 16.40 20.52 -4.25
N THR A 221 17.08 20.50 -3.11
CA THR A 221 18.55 20.35 -3.10
C THR A 221 18.98 19.36 -2.03
N VAL A 222 19.86 18.44 -2.39
CA VAL A 222 20.53 17.55 -1.44
C VAL A 222 22.03 17.83 -1.51
N TYR A 223 22.60 18.32 -0.41
CA TYR A 223 24.03 18.45 -0.24
C TYR A 223 24.60 17.26 0.50
N ALA A 224 25.57 16.60 -0.08
CA ALA A 224 26.32 15.53 0.56
C ALA A 224 27.73 16.02 0.89
N THR A 225 28.07 16.05 2.18
CA THR A 225 29.44 16.36 2.65
C THR A 225 30.28 15.11 2.89
N ALA A 226 29.70 13.94 2.66
CA ALA A 226 30.34 12.63 2.74
C ALA A 226 29.91 11.76 1.56
N ALA A 227 30.55 10.61 1.39
CA ALA A 227 30.19 9.66 0.34
C ALA A 227 28.72 9.23 0.45
N VAL A 228 27.96 9.40 -0.63
CA VAL A 228 26.57 8.99 -0.75
C VAL A 228 26.47 8.00 -1.89
N SER A 229 25.87 6.86 -1.62
CA SER A 229 25.43 5.90 -2.62
C SER A 229 23.93 6.06 -2.86
N VAL A 230 23.51 5.99 -4.11
CA VAL A 230 22.13 6.23 -4.49
C VAL A 230 21.64 5.03 -5.30
N GLU A 231 20.54 4.42 -4.87
CA GLU A 231 19.90 3.39 -5.67
C GLU A 231 19.21 3.97 -6.90
N PRO A 232 19.21 3.28 -8.05
CA PRO A 232 18.52 3.72 -9.24
C PRO A 232 17.02 3.93 -8.98
N VAL A 233 16.41 4.90 -9.69
CA VAL A 233 14.95 5.22 -9.66
C VAL A 233 14.51 6.15 -8.52
N SER A 234 15.34 7.06 -8.07
CA SER A 234 14.97 7.89 -6.91
C SER A 234 14.55 9.33 -7.22
N TYR A 235 14.75 9.83 -8.44
CA TYR A 235 14.67 11.27 -8.64
C TYR A 235 14.06 11.64 -9.99
N THR A 236 12.86 12.18 -9.99
CA THR A 236 12.31 12.89 -11.15
C THR A 236 12.44 14.42 -11.02
N HIS A 237 12.82 14.95 -9.84
CA HIS A 237 12.75 16.39 -9.54
C HIS A 237 13.99 16.96 -8.82
N LEU A 238 15.00 16.16 -8.54
CA LEU A 238 16.19 16.64 -7.83
C LEU A 238 17.37 16.84 -8.77
N THR A 239 17.97 18.02 -8.72
CA THR A 239 19.31 18.28 -9.27
C THR A 239 20.34 18.02 -8.17
N LEU A 240 21.25 17.09 -8.41
CA LEU A 240 22.46 16.95 -7.62
C LEU A 240 23.48 17.96 -8.17
N PRO A 241 24.12 18.75 -7.34
CA PRO A 241 25.23 19.62 -7.77
C PRO A 241 26.45 18.80 -8.15
#